data_ea841c007764ec2e57facca2cb19a07c
#
_entry.id   ea841c007764ec2e57facca2cb19a07c
#
_cell.length_a   1.000
_cell.length_b   1.000
_cell.length_c   1.000
_cell.angle_alpha   90.00
_cell.angle_beta   90.00
_cell.angle_gamma   90.00
#
_symmetry.space_group_name_H-M   'P 1'
#
loop_
_entity.id
_entity.type
_entity.pdbx_description
1 polymer ?
#
loop_
_entity_poly.entity_id
_entity_poly.type
_entity_poly.pdbx_seq_one_letter_code
_entity_poly.pdbx_strand_id
1 'polypeptide(L)'
;MKKQYSNRIHFISNENDIPEFSNIRIFKIDCENIHTTNKLFETFSNILEFPAYFGQNWDAFNECLWDMEWIKDKYKVSKIEIYIFNIQHLLDKENEQEKRIFFDIINQDYFVASDDEQGKLNFPMDIQLFFNESEKDYFILTPVTML
;
A
#
# COMPACT_ATOMS: atom_id res chain seq x y z
N MET A 1 9.09 15.19 17.46
CA MET A 1 7.84 14.63 16.95
C MET A 1 7.95 13.13 16.77
N LYS A 2 6.93 12.42 17.17
CA LYS A 2 6.91 10.97 17.00
C LYS A 2 6.61 10.61 15.57
N LYS A 3 7.40 9.71 15.01
CA LYS A 3 7.10 9.04 13.75
C LYS A 3 6.23 7.84 14.07
N GLN A 4 5.20 7.61 13.30
CA GLN A 4 4.22 6.59 13.64
C GLN A 4 3.77 5.84 12.40
N TYR A 5 3.74 4.51 12.51
CA TYR A 5 3.18 3.67 11.46
C TYR A 5 1.66 3.65 11.56
N SER A 6 1.01 3.60 10.40
CA SER A 6 -0.42 3.37 10.33
C SER A 6 -0.77 2.00 10.92
N ASN A 7 -1.99 1.87 11.42
CA ASN A 7 -2.50 0.58 11.91
C ASN A 7 -2.55 -0.50 10.84
N ARG A 8 -2.41 -0.12 9.58
CA ARG A 8 -2.43 -1.06 8.46
C ARG A 8 -1.06 -1.59 8.09
N ILE A 9 -0.01 -1.04 8.66
CA ILE A 9 1.36 -1.42 8.37
C ILE A 9 1.80 -2.47 9.38
N HIS A 10 2.27 -3.59 8.88
CA HIS A 10 2.74 -4.71 9.70
C HIS A 10 4.14 -5.13 9.25
N PHE A 11 4.96 -5.55 10.19
CA PHE A 11 6.28 -6.08 9.90
C PHE A 11 6.34 -7.54 10.30
N ILE A 12 6.78 -8.40 9.38
CA ILE A 12 6.85 -9.84 9.61
C ILE A 12 8.30 -10.30 9.59
N SER A 13 8.58 -11.37 10.35
CA SER A 13 9.94 -11.91 10.44
C SER A 13 10.32 -12.78 9.25
N ASN A 14 9.33 -13.38 8.57
CA ASN A 14 9.59 -14.38 7.57
C ASN A 14 8.41 -14.44 6.59
N GLU A 15 8.72 -14.57 5.29
CA GLU A 15 7.70 -14.74 4.25
C GLU A 15 6.84 -15.99 4.48
N ASN A 16 7.37 -16.98 5.18
CA ASN A 16 6.63 -18.21 5.46
C ASN A 16 5.52 -18.01 6.50
N ASP A 17 5.48 -16.85 7.14
CA ASP A 17 4.44 -16.52 8.11
C ASP A 17 3.16 -16.02 7.44
N ILE A 18 3.09 -16.05 6.12
CA ILE A 18 1.90 -15.61 5.38
C ILE A 18 0.80 -16.68 5.53
N PRO A 19 -0.32 -16.32 6.16
CA PRO A 19 -1.41 -17.27 6.34
C PRO A 19 -2.18 -17.52 5.04
N GLU A 20 -2.79 -18.70 4.93
CA GLU A 20 -3.69 -19.00 3.83
C GLU A 20 -5.12 -19.06 4.36
N PHE A 21 -5.95 -18.11 3.91
CA PHE A 21 -7.38 -18.06 4.27
C PHE A 21 -8.22 -17.89 3.02
N SER A 22 -9.40 -18.50 3.02
CA SER A 22 -10.24 -18.57 1.84
C SER A 22 -10.95 -17.26 1.48
N ASN A 23 -11.08 -16.33 2.44
CA ASN A 23 -11.78 -15.04 2.22
C ASN A 23 -10.83 -13.85 2.15
N ILE A 24 -9.55 -14.11 1.98
CA ILE A 24 -8.51 -13.08 1.90
C ILE A 24 -7.78 -13.25 0.57
N ARG A 25 -7.59 -12.14 -0.15
CA ARG A 25 -6.73 -12.12 -1.32
C ARG A 25 -5.36 -11.62 -0.92
N ILE A 26 -4.32 -12.39 -1.24
CA ILE A 26 -2.95 -12.08 -0.89
C ILE A 26 -2.19 -11.73 -2.17
N PHE A 27 -1.53 -10.57 -2.16
CA PHE A 27 -0.64 -10.14 -3.23
C PHE A 27 0.77 -10.00 -2.69
N LYS A 28 1.76 -10.34 -3.52
CA LYS A 28 3.18 -10.18 -3.20
C LYS A 28 3.81 -9.29 -4.22
N ILE A 29 4.50 -8.24 -3.77
CA ILE A 29 5.18 -7.29 -4.63
C ILE A 29 6.65 -7.27 -4.26
N ASP A 30 7.49 -7.74 -5.17
CA ASP A 30 8.94 -7.70 -5.01
C ASP A 30 9.45 -6.40 -5.62
N CYS A 31 10.04 -5.55 -4.79
CA CYS A 31 10.51 -4.23 -5.18
C CYS A 31 11.99 -4.21 -5.58
N GLU A 32 12.63 -5.35 -5.70
CA GLU A 32 14.06 -5.42 -5.97
C GLU A 32 14.49 -4.61 -7.20
N ASN A 33 13.67 -4.62 -8.24
CA ASN A 33 13.98 -3.94 -9.51
C ASN A 33 13.13 -2.68 -9.72
N ILE A 34 12.48 -2.16 -8.70
CA ILE A 34 11.66 -0.95 -8.80
C ILE A 34 12.51 0.26 -8.41
N HIS A 35 13.21 0.84 -9.38
CA HIS A 35 14.12 1.96 -9.16
C HIS A 35 13.52 3.31 -9.57
N THR A 36 12.43 3.31 -10.34
CA THR A 36 11.79 4.52 -10.85
C THR A 36 10.31 4.54 -10.54
N THR A 37 9.72 5.73 -10.52
CA THR A 37 8.29 5.90 -10.30
C THR A 37 7.46 5.20 -11.38
N ASN A 38 7.89 5.29 -12.63
CA ASN A 38 7.19 4.61 -13.73
C ASN A 38 7.16 3.10 -13.53
N LYS A 39 8.28 2.53 -13.10
CA LYS A 39 8.34 1.09 -12.84
C LYS A 39 7.46 0.70 -11.65
N LEU A 40 7.38 1.56 -10.66
CA LEU A 40 6.49 1.33 -9.51
C LEU A 40 5.03 1.28 -9.96
N PHE A 41 4.61 2.26 -10.73
CA PHE A 41 3.22 2.29 -11.23
C PHE A 41 2.92 1.08 -12.09
N GLU A 42 3.85 0.71 -12.98
CA GLU A 42 3.69 -0.47 -13.83
C GLU A 42 3.55 -1.74 -13.00
N THR A 43 4.43 -1.94 -12.04
CA THR A 43 4.47 -3.16 -11.24
C THR A 43 3.23 -3.27 -10.36
N PHE A 44 2.89 -2.21 -9.64
CA PHE A 44 1.72 -2.23 -8.76
C PHE A 44 0.43 -2.38 -9.56
N SER A 45 0.30 -1.67 -10.68
CA SER A 45 -0.91 -1.76 -11.49
C SER A 45 -1.10 -3.15 -12.08
N ASN A 46 -0.02 -3.80 -12.49
CA ASN A 46 -0.09 -5.15 -13.03
C ASN A 46 -0.46 -6.18 -11.97
N ILE A 47 0.19 -6.12 -10.82
CA ILE A 47 -0.04 -7.11 -9.75
C ILE A 47 -1.40 -6.90 -9.10
N LEU A 48 -1.76 -5.65 -8.81
CA LEU A 48 -3.01 -5.33 -8.13
C LEU A 48 -4.17 -5.14 -9.10
N GLU A 49 -3.93 -5.35 -10.38
CA GLU A 49 -4.96 -5.31 -11.42
C GLU A 49 -5.70 -3.96 -11.47
N PHE A 50 -4.95 -2.86 -11.38
CA PHE A 50 -5.55 -1.54 -11.43
C PHE A 50 -6.38 -1.36 -12.70
N PRO A 51 -7.51 -0.65 -12.63
CA PRO A 51 -8.36 -0.44 -13.80
C PRO A 51 -7.65 0.32 -14.93
N ALA A 52 -8.16 0.17 -16.14
CA ALA A 52 -7.60 0.82 -17.32
C ALA A 52 -7.56 2.35 -17.20
N TYR A 53 -8.41 2.93 -16.35
CA TYR A 53 -8.42 4.37 -16.14
C TYR A 53 -7.31 4.88 -15.20
N PHE A 54 -6.45 3.97 -14.71
CA PHE A 54 -5.34 4.41 -13.86
C PHE A 54 -4.44 5.39 -14.62
N GLY A 55 -4.35 6.62 -14.12
CA GLY A 55 -3.70 7.72 -14.80
C GLY A 55 -2.19 7.82 -14.62
N GLN A 56 -1.55 6.84 -14.00
CA GLN A 56 -0.09 6.75 -13.77
C GLN A 56 0.49 8.03 -13.13
N ASN A 57 -0.18 8.50 -12.09
CA ASN A 57 0.32 9.59 -11.24
C ASN A 57 0.02 9.23 -9.78
N TRP A 58 0.62 9.98 -8.86
CA TRP A 58 0.50 9.67 -7.45
C TRP A 58 -0.92 9.76 -6.91
N ASP A 59 -1.72 10.72 -7.41
CA ASP A 59 -3.11 10.84 -6.97
C ASP A 59 -3.93 9.62 -7.39
N ALA A 60 -3.75 9.19 -8.64
CA ALA A 60 -4.42 7.99 -9.14
C ALA A 60 -3.95 6.73 -8.41
N PHE A 61 -2.65 6.65 -8.12
CA PHE A 61 -2.08 5.54 -7.35
C PHE A 61 -2.70 5.46 -5.96
N ASN A 62 -2.80 6.60 -5.28
CA ASN A 62 -3.40 6.67 -3.96
C ASN A 62 -4.86 6.19 -4.00
N GLU A 63 -5.63 6.67 -4.96
CA GLU A 63 -7.03 6.29 -5.10
C GLU A 63 -7.18 4.79 -5.37
N CYS A 64 -6.41 4.27 -6.31
CA CYS A 64 -6.51 2.86 -6.68
C CYS A 64 -6.06 1.93 -5.56
N LEU A 65 -4.95 2.25 -4.91
CA LEU A 65 -4.42 1.41 -3.83
C LEU A 65 -5.43 1.22 -2.70
N TRP A 66 -6.16 2.26 -2.36
CA TRP A 66 -7.07 2.22 -1.22
C TRP A 66 -8.52 1.94 -1.60
N ASP A 67 -8.84 1.81 -2.87
CA ASP A 67 -10.17 1.40 -3.34
C ASP A 67 -10.27 -0.11 -3.49
N MET A 68 -9.59 -0.67 -4.46
CA MET A 68 -9.49 -2.12 -4.71
C MET A 68 -10.84 -2.84 -4.84
N GLU A 69 -11.90 -2.11 -5.17
CA GLU A 69 -13.24 -2.68 -5.27
C GLU A 69 -13.33 -3.77 -6.35
N TRP A 70 -12.56 -3.61 -7.45
CA TRP A 70 -12.52 -4.61 -8.53
C TRP A 70 -11.96 -5.95 -8.03
N ILE A 71 -11.08 -5.94 -7.03
CA ILE A 71 -10.56 -7.17 -6.43
C ILE A 71 -11.66 -7.84 -5.62
N LYS A 72 -12.39 -7.07 -4.83
CA LYS A 72 -13.53 -7.57 -4.08
C LYS A 72 -14.53 -8.27 -5.00
N ASP A 73 -14.88 -7.62 -6.09
CA ASP A 73 -15.89 -8.14 -7.02
C ASP A 73 -15.40 -9.38 -7.76
N LYS A 74 -14.14 -9.35 -8.21
CA LYS A 74 -13.57 -10.46 -9.01
C LYS A 74 -13.34 -11.71 -8.17
N TYR A 75 -12.77 -11.55 -6.99
CA TYR A 75 -12.32 -12.67 -6.16
C TYR A 75 -13.26 -13.00 -5.00
N LYS A 76 -14.30 -12.20 -4.81
CA LYS A 76 -15.29 -12.40 -3.74
C LYS A 76 -14.65 -12.47 -2.36
N VAL A 77 -13.76 -11.53 -2.08
CA VAL A 77 -13.04 -11.42 -0.81
C VAL A 77 -13.42 -10.13 -0.10
N SER A 78 -13.29 -10.13 1.22
CA SER A 78 -13.56 -8.94 2.05
C SER A 78 -12.28 -8.28 2.55
N LYS A 79 -11.14 -8.94 2.40
CA LYS A 79 -9.86 -8.45 2.91
C LYS A 79 -8.76 -8.69 1.89
N ILE A 80 -7.86 -7.73 1.79
CA ILE A 80 -6.67 -7.81 0.94
C ILE A 80 -5.44 -7.64 1.81
N GLU A 81 -4.46 -8.52 1.64
CA GLU A 81 -3.16 -8.41 2.26
C GLU A 81 -2.12 -8.26 1.17
N ILE A 82 -1.32 -7.19 1.24
CA ILE A 82 -0.27 -6.91 0.27
C ILE A 82 1.07 -7.00 0.98
N TYR A 83 1.90 -7.94 0.55
CA TYR A 83 3.23 -8.17 1.09
C TYR A 83 4.25 -7.53 0.17
N ILE A 84 4.98 -6.54 0.67
CA ILE A 84 5.91 -5.72 -0.10
C ILE A 84 7.32 -6.03 0.40
N PHE A 85 8.17 -6.54 -0.50
CA PHE A 85 9.49 -7.04 -0.16
C PHE A 85 10.58 -6.31 -0.92
N ASN A 86 11.80 -6.33 -0.38
CA ASN A 86 13.02 -5.82 -1.03
C ASN A 86 12.92 -4.33 -1.32
N ILE A 87 12.55 -3.54 -0.29
CA ILE A 87 12.39 -2.10 -0.43
C ILE A 87 13.70 -1.32 -0.29
N GLN A 88 14.82 -2.02 -0.08
CA GLN A 88 16.11 -1.37 0.16
C GLN A 88 16.48 -0.36 -0.92
N HIS A 89 16.25 -0.69 -2.19
CA HIS A 89 16.61 0.15 -3.33
C HIS A 89 15.40 0.75 -4.03
N LEU A 90 14.26 0.72 -3.38
CA LEU A 90 13.01 1.23 -3.95
C LEU A 90 13.16 2.71 -4.31
N LEU A 91 12.88 3.03 -5.58
CA LEU A 91 12.92 4.40 -6.11
C LEU A 91 14.29 5.08 -5.92
N ASP A 92 15.37 4.30 -5.92
CA ASP A 92 16.72 4.85 -5.68
C ASP A 92 17.26 5.67 -6.86
N LYS A 93 16.63 5.58 -8.05
CA LYS A 93 16.96 6.44 -9.19
C LYS A 93 16.12 7.72 -9.23
N GLU A 94 15.17 7.86 -8.32
CA GLU A 94 14.37 9.07 -8.21
C GLU A 94 14.92 9.94 -7.09
N ASN A 95 14.39 11.17 -6.98
CA ASN A 95 14.76 12.04 -5.87
C ASN A 95 14.06 11.56 -4.57
N GLU A 96 14.53 12.10 -3.45
CA GLU A 96 14.03 11.72 -2.13
C GLU A 96 12.54 12.01 -1.97
N GLN A 97 12.04 13.04 -2.64
CA GLN A 97 10.63 13.42 -2.57
C GLN A 97 9.71 12.33 -3.11
N GLU A 98 10.10 11.67 -4.20
CA GLU A 98 9.32 10.57 -4.77
C GLU A 98 9.17 9.42 -3.77
N LYS A 99 10.26 9.09 -3.07
CA LYS A 99 10.19 8.07 -2.01
C LYS A 99 9.23 8.47 -0.91
N ARG A 100 9.29 9.73 -0.47
CA ARG A 100 8.43 10.22 0.60
C ARG A 100 6.97 10.17 0.22
N ILE A 101 6.66 10.54 -1.02
CA ILE A 101 5.28 10.48 -1.51
C ILE A 101 4.76 9.06 -1.42
N PHE A 102 5.55 8.09 -1.88
CA PHE A 102 5.14 6.68 -1.82
C PHE A 102 4.87 6.25 -0.38
N PHE A 103 5.81 6.49 0.52
CA PHE A 103 5.64 6.06 1.91
C PHE A 103 4.53 6.81 2.63
N ASP A 104 4.31 8.08 2.30
CA ASP A 104 3.17 8.82 2.85
C ASP A 104 1.84 8.21 2.42
N ILE A 105 1.74 7.81 1.16
CA ILE A 105 0.53 7.20 0.64
C ILE A 105 0.24 5.87 1.35
N ILE A 106 1.25 5.01 1.47
CA ILE A 106 1.03 3.69 2.07
C ILE A 106 0.85 3.76 3.58
N ASN A 107 1.27 4.83 4.21
CA ASN A 107 1.15 5.01 5.67
C ASN A 107 -0.10 5.80 6.07
N GLN A 108 -1.07 5.92 5.19
CA GLN A 108 -2.31 6.62 5.51
C GLN A 108 -3.23 5.79 6.42
N ASP A 109 -3.96 6.49 7.27
CA ASP A 109 -4.94 5.88 8.14
C ASP A 109 -6.33 5.89 7.51
N TYR A 110 -7.19 5.02 7.99
CA TYR A 110 -8.53 4.81 7.45
C TYR A 110 -9.51 5.92 7.66
N PHE A 111 -9.33 6.71 8.68
CA PHE A 111 -10.28 7.76 8.98
C PHE A 111 -10.38 8.82 7.88
N VAL A 112 -9.56 8.68 6.86
CA VAL A 112 -9.66 9.53 5.67
C VAL A 112 -10.96 9.27 4.92
N ALA A 113 -11.54 8.08 5.09
CA ALA A 113 -12.83 7.78 4.49
C ALA A 113 -13.91 8.67 5.13
N SER A 114 -14.75 9.25 4.29
CA SER A 114 -15.84 10.08 4.77
C SER A 114 -17.03 9.22 5.21
N ASP A 115 -17.77 9.73 6.17
CA ASP A 115 -19.04 9.12 6.54
C ASP A 115 -20.05 9.29 5.41
N ASP A 116 -20.91 8.32 5.24
CA ASP A 116 -22.05 8.48 4.34
C ASP A 116 -23.15 9.30 5.04
N GLU A 117 -24.25 9.53 4.32
CA GLU A 117 -25.35 10.37 4.83
C GLU A 117 -26.00 9.79 6.10
N GLN A 118 -25.81 8.51 6.37
CA GLN A 118 -26.33 7.85 7.54
C GLN A 118 -25.29 7.75 8.67
N GLY A 119 -24.14 8.38 8.49
CA GLY A 119 -23.06 8.36 9.47
C GLY A 119 -22.23 7.10 9.48
N LYS A 120 -22.31 6.29 8.45
CA LYS A 120 -21.49 5.08 8.34
C LYS A 120 -20.18 5.38 7.62
N LEU A 121 -19.09 4.82 8.14
CA LEU A 121 -17.83 4.87 7.45
C LEU A 121 -17.89 3.95 6.22
N ASN A 122 -17.51 4.50 5.09
CA ASN A 122 -17.60 3.78 3.83
C ASN A 122 -16.22 3.31 3.40
N PHE A 123 -15.84 2.13 3.86
CA PHE A 123 -14.59 1.49 3.45
C PHE A 123 -14.88 0.41 2.43
N PRO A 124 -14.41 0.56 1.18
CA PRO A 124 -14.66 -0.48 0.18
C PRO A 124 -13.98 -1.80 0.51
N MET A 125 -12.78 -1.76 1.08
CA MET A 125 -12.02 -2.98 1.40
C MET A 125 -11.19 -2.80 2.66
N ASP A 126 -10.99 -3.91 3.37
CA ASP A 126 -10.00 -3.98 4.43
C ASP A 126 -8.65 -4.33 3.81
N ILE A 127 -7.77 -3.35 3.71
CA ILE A 127 -6.45 -3.49 3.06
C ILE A 127 -5.37 -3.36 4.11
N GLN A 128 -4.53 -4.39 4.22
CA GLN A 128 -3.42 -4.42 5.16
C GLN A 128 -2.11 -4.61 4.39
N LEU A 129 -1.07 -3.92 4.80
CA LEU A 129 0.23 -3.93 4.13
C LEU A 129 1.27 -4.56 5.05
N PHE A 130 2.08 -5.45 4.49
CA PHE A 130 3.08 -6.21 5.25
C PHE A 130 4.45 -6.00 4.64
N PHE A 131 5.43 -5.73 5.49
CA PHE A 131 6.83 -5.55 5.12
C PHE A 131 7.68 -6.51 5.92
N ASN A 132 8.86 -6.83 5.40
CA ASN A 132 9.82 -7.64 6.15
C ASN A 132 10.42 -6.80 7.26
N GLU A 133 10.44 -7.33 8.49
CA GLU A 133 11.00 -6.63 9.65
C GLU A 133 12.46 -6.25 9.44
N SER A 134 13.23 -7.09 8.74
CA SER A 134 14.63 -6.80 8.43
C SER A 134 14.82 -5.56 7.57
N GLU A 135 13.75 -5.09 6.91
CA GLU A 135 13.80 -3.92 6.03
C GLU A 135 13.16 -2.68 6.66
N LYS A 136 12.81 -2.75 7.91
CA LYS A 136 12.09 -1.67 8.60
C LYS A 136 12.83 -0.33 8.54
N ASP A 137 14.16 -0.34 8.54
CA ASP A 137 14.96 0.88 8.48
C ASP A 137 14.86 1.60 7.14
N TYR A 138 14.44 0.92 6.09
CA TYR A 138 14.27 1.54 4.78
C TYR A 138 12.89 2.18 4.60
N PHE A 139 11.97 1.94 5.52
CA PHE A 139 10.66 2.56 5.49
C PHE A 139 10.79 4.00 5.96
N ILE A 140 10.35 4.93 5.14
CA ILE A 140 10.47 6.35 5.44
C ILE A 140 9.22 6.82 6.18
N LEU A 141 9.41 7.28 7.40
CA LEU A 141 8.34 7.89 8.20
C LEU A 141 8.49 9.41 8.17
N THR A 142 7.46 10.08 7.71
CA THR A 142 7.41 11.52 7.77
C THR A 142 6.93 11.93 9.16
N PRO A 143 7.60 12.86 9.83
CA PRO A 143 7.12 13.34 11.13
C PRO A 143 5.73 13.93 11.01
N VAL A 144 4.86 13.63 11.98
CA VAL A 144 3.53 14.23 12.02
C VAL A 144 3.71 15.74 12.22
N THR A 145 3.22 16.51 11.27
CA THR A 145 3.25 17.95 11.35
C THR A 145 1.95 18.43 11.99
N MET A 146 2.10 19.08 13.12
CA MET A 146 0.96 19.72 13.77
C MET A 146 0.83 21.12 13.19
N LEU A 147 -0.26 21.35 12.54
CA LEU A 147 -0.57 22.68 12.03
C LEU A 147 -1.38 23.46 13.05
#